data_f58d0db3d7d81064dcf1b663caea6e56
#
_entry.id   f58d0db3d7d81064dcf1b663caea6e56
#
_cell.length_a   1.000
_cell.length_b   1.000
_cell.length_c   1.000
_cell.angle_alpha   90.00
_cell.angle_beta   90.00
_cell.angle_gamma   90.00
#
_symmetry.space_group_name_H-M   'P 1'
#
loop_
_entity.id
_entity.type
_entity.pdbx_description
1 polymer ?
#
loop_
_entity_poly.entity_id
_entity_poly.type
_entity_poly.pdbx_seq_one_letter_code
_entity_poly.pdbx_strand_id
1 'polypeptide(L)'
;MQKQGRGLNRVNKKVKCCEGGKWHRFGTFVRPSDGKKVQRYRCSACGRTVSDAQFSIHYRKQLRTINSQIFKLAASSTSIRRMAILLGVHRETISQRIDIIGPKCKKKIQTLNQKYTGISAIQMDELHTFEHTKLKPLSVPVTVCKTTRLILGFGVGHMPASGKLAKKAREKYKNRPNTRKATLQQLFKQLARTLPPAVHIDTDACTYYKRVIRRHLPQATLRQTKGLKSCTVGQGELKASSWDSLFSINHTLACLRDNIKCLARRTWCTIKRPDRLDSLLAIASQFHNEKILKKMPI
;
A
#
# COMPACT_ATOMS: atom_id res chain seq x y z
N MET A 1 12.51 -25.08 20.90
CA MET A 1 11.26 -24.98 21.70
C MET A 1 10.46 -23.68 21.53
N GLN A 2 10.89 -22.65 20.79
CA GLN A 2 10.18 -21.35 20.69
C GLN A 2 8.97 -21.26 19.70
N LYS A 3 8.73 -22.25 18.86
CA LYS A 3 7.58 -22.24 17.91
C LYS A 3 6.23 -22.59 18.55
N GLN A 4 6.22 -23.22 19.68
CA GLN A 4 5.00 -23.80 20.26
C GLN A 4 4.09 -22.79 21.00
N GLY A 5 4.61 -21.68 21.55
CA GLY A 5 3.82 -20.68 22.27
C GLY A 5 3.07 -19.68 21.37
N ARG A 6 3.55 -19.47 20.13
CA ARG A 6 3.03 -18.41 19.24
C ARG A 6 1.58 -18.62 18.77
N GLY A 7 1.16 -19.87 18.58
CA GLY A 7 -0.20 -20.21 18.13
C GLY A 7 -1.27 -19.88 19.17
N LEU A 8 -1.08 -20.30 20.40
CA LEU A 8 -2.02 -20.10 21.50
C LEU A 8 -2.20 -18.61 21.84
N ASN A 9 -1.09 -17.86 21.92
CA ASN A 9 -1.11 -16.40 22.12
C ASN A 9 -1.87 -15.67 21.00
N ARG A 10 -1.78 -16.17 19.76
CA ARG A 10 -2.50 -15.62 18.62
C ARG A 10 -4.00 -15.85 18.72
N VAL A 11 -4.42 -17.04 19.16
CA VAL A 11 -5.85 -17.38 19.36
C VAL A 11 -6.44 -16.54 20.47
N ASN A 12 -5.78 -16.45 21.62
CA ASN A 12 -6.23 -15.65 22.77
C ASN A 12 -6.42 -14.17 22.41
N LYS A 13 -5.54 -13.60 21.56
CA LYS A 13 -5.64 -12.20 21.12
C LYS A 13 -6.70 -11.93 20.06
N LYS A 14 -7.07 -12.93 19.25
CA LYS A 14 -7.91 -12.72 18.06
C LYS A 14 -9.32 -13.27 18.14
N VAL A 15 -9.57 -14.21 19.03
CA VAL A 15 -10.86 -14.87 19.12
C VAL A 15 -11.42 -14.73 20.53
N LYS A 16 -12.36 -13.82 20.68
CA LYS A 16 -13.24 -13.80 21.86
C LYS A 16 -14.32 -14.86 21.65
N CYS A 17 -14.51 -15.72 22.61
CA CYS A 17 -15.48 -16.81 22.55
C CYS A 17 -16.65 -16.57 23.49
N CYS A 18 -16.38 -16.50 24.79
CA CYS A 18 -17.30 -16.27 25.87
C CYS A 18 -16.55 -15.63 27.04
N GLU A 19 -17.25 -15.04 27.99
CA GLU A 19 -16.63 -14.48 29.20
C GLU A 19 -15.96 -15.58 30.04
N GLY A 20 -14.68 -15.35 30.41
CA GLY A 20 -13.89 -16.26 31.23
C GLY A 20 -13.31 -17.49 30.54
N GLY A 21 -13.63 -17.76 29.28
CA GLY A 21 -13.12 -18.92 28.56
C GLY A 21 -11.66 -18.78 28.14
N LYS A 22 -10.82 -19.78 28.46
CA LYS A 22 -9.42 -19.87 28.02
C LYS A 22 -9.28 -20.87 26.87
N TRP A 23 -8.46 -20.56 25.86
CA TRP A 23 -8.17 -21.46 24.78
C TRP A 23 -7.02 -22.40 25.16
N HIS A 24 -7.21 -23.71 24.95
CA HIS A 24 -6.18 -24.72 25.09
C HIS A 24 -6.01 -25.52 23.80
N ARG A 25 -4.89 -26.19 23.65
CA ARG A 25 -4.63 -27.05 22.48
C ARG A 25 -5.57 -28.27 22.51
N PHE A 26 -6.16 -28.52 21.34
CA PHE A 26 -7.13 -29.60 21.19
C PHE A 26 -6.80 -30.42 19.93
N GLY A 27 -5.73 -31.22 20.00
CA GLY A 27 -5.33 -32.10 18.91
C GLY A 27 -4.91 -31.34 17.61
N THR A 28 -4.63 -32.12 16.58
CA THR A 28 -4.26 -31.66 15.23
C THR A 28 -5.04 -32.47 14.22
N PHE A 29 -5.16 -31.94 12.99
CA PHE A 29 -5.68 -32.68 11.83
C PHE A 29 -4.81 -32.43 10.62
N VAL A 30 -4.76 -33.40 9.71
CA VAL A 30 -4.11 -33.25 8.41
C VAL A 30 -5.10 -32.63 7.44
N ARG A 31 -4.72 -31.54 6.83
CA ARG A 31 -5.56 -30.82 5.89
C ARG A 31 -5.48 -31.48 4.52
N PRO A 32 -6.62 -31.95 3.94
CA PRO A 32 -6.60 -32.72 2.69
C PRO A 32 -5.99 -31.97 1.50
N SER A 33 -6.15 -30.62 1.45
CA SER A 33 -5.75 -29.81 0.29
C SER A 33 -4.24 -29.63 0.12
N ASP A 34 -3.40 -29.88 1.14
CA ASP A 34 -1.95 -29.70 1.09
C ASP A 34 -1.17 -30.59 2.05
N GLY A 35 -1.81 -31.58 2.64
CA GLY A 35 -1.18 -32.56 3.57
C GLY A 35 -0.63 -31.96 4.87
N LYS A 36 -0.83 -30.67 5.15
CA LYS A 36 -0.26 -30.01 6.31
C LYS A 36 -1.02 -30.33 7.59
N LYS A 37 -0.28 -30.66 8.63
CA LYS A 37 -0.77 -30.81 10.00
C LYS A 37 -1.16 -29.45 10.58
N VAL A 38 -2.41 -29.29 11.03
CA VAL A 38 -2.99 -28.03 11.51
C VAL A 38 -3.40 -28.18 12.95
N GLN A 39 -2.93 -27.28 13.83
CA GLN A 39 -3.30 -27.26 15.25
C GLN A 39 -4.73 -26.75 15.43
N ARG A 40 -5.48 -27.42 16.28
CA ARG A 40 -6.80 -27.02 16.78
C ARG A 40 -6.70 -26.50 18.20
N TYR A 41 -7.63 -25.66 18.58
CA TYR A 41 -7.80 -25.12 19.94
C TYR A 41 -9.26 -25.23 20.34
N ARG A 42 -9.51 -25.47 21.63
CA ARG A 42 -10.84 -25.55 22.20
C ARG A 42 -10.97 -24.57 23.36
N CYS A 43 -12.10 -23.92 23.48
CA CYS A 43 -12.43 -23.08 24.63
C CYS A 43 -12.80 -23.93 25.82
N SER A 44 -12.22 -23.67 27.00
CA SER A 44 -12.48 -24.41 28.22
C SER A 44 -13.93 -24.25 28.74
N ALA A 45 -14.55 -23.09 28.49
CA ALA A 45 -15.88 -22.81 29.02
C ALA A 45 -17.03 -23.32 28.12
N CYS A 46 -16.99 -22.95 26.81
CA CYS A 46 -18.12 -23.25 25.89
C CYS A 46 -17.84 -24.38 24.89
N GLY A 47 -16.65 -24.99 24.91
CA GLY A 47 -16.31 -26.08 24.00
C GLY A 47 -16.08 -25.70 22.55
N ARG A 48 -16.29 -24.44 22.16
CA ARG A 48 -16.05 -23.95 20.77
C ARG A 48 -14.63 -24.24 20.32
N THR A 49 -14.49 -24.68 19.07
CA THR A 49 -13.18 -25.01 18.51
C THR A 49 -12.79 -24.04 17.41
N VAL A 50 -11.48 -23.74 17.31
CA VAL A 50 -10.85 -22.97 16.23
C VAL A 50 -9.56 -23.66 15.79
N SER A 51 -9.04 -23.32 14.63
CA SER A 51 -7.77 -23.87 14.15
C SER A 51 -6.85 -22.79 13.62
N ASP A 52 -5.55 -23.05 13.59
CA ASP A 52 -4.56 -22.13 12.99
C ASP A 52 -4.85 -21.80 11.53
N ALA A 53 -5.56 -22.70 10.83
CA ALA A 53 -5.98 -22.44 9.44
C ALA A 53 -6.86 -21.19 9.30
N GLN A 54 -7.71 -20.89 10.30
CA GLN A 54 -8.63 -19.73 10.24
C GLN A 54 -7.90 -18.39 10.21
N PHE A 55 -6.69 -18.34 10.73
CA PHE A 55 -5.85 -17.12 10.71
C PHE A 55 -5.00 -16.99 9.45
N SER A 56 -5.07 -17.97 8.56
CA SER A 56 -4.36 -17.95 7.29
C SER A 56 -5.13 -17.15 6.24
N ILE A 57 -4.40 -16.45 5.34
CA ILE A 57 -4.98 -15.84 4.14
C ILE A 57 -5.61 -16.87 3.19
N HIS A 58 -5.22 -18.12 3.38
CA HIS A 58 -5.68 -19.24 2.57
C HIS A 58 -6.90 -19.96 3.18
N TYR A 59 -7.43 -19.47 4.31
CA TYR A 59 -8.59 -20.10 4.95
C TYR A 59 -9.79 -20.13 3.99
N ARG A 60 -10.40 -21.31 3.84
CA ARG A 60 -11.49 -21.59 2.88
C ARG A 60 -11.17 -21.25 1.42
N LYS A 61 -9.89 -21.25 1.06
CA LYS A 61 -9.45 -20.98 -0.33
C LYS A 61 -8.82 -22.25 -0.91
N GLN A 62 -9.32 -22.69 -2.07
CA GLN A 62 -8.83 -23.90 -2.74
C GLN A 62 -7.44 -23.70 -3.33
N LEU A 63 -7.26 -22.66 -4.14
CA LEU A 63 -6.00 -22.36 -4.84
C LEU A 63 -5.06 -21.53 -3.92
N ARG A 64 -4.23 -22.20 -3.12
CA ARG A 64 -3.38 -21.52 -2.11
C ARG A 64 -2.11 -20.92 -2.69
N THR A 65 -1.52 -21.58 -3.68
CA THR A 65 -0.25 -21.18 -4.31
C THR A 65 -0.37 -19.93 -5.18
N ILE A 66 -1.56 -19.65 -5.71
CA ILE A 66 -1.82 -18.55 -6.64
C ILE A 66 -1.50 -17.17 -6.07
N ASN A 67 -1.52 -17.00 -4.73
CA ASN A 67 -1.31 -15.68 -4.11
C ASN A 67 0.09 -15.11 -4.37
N SER A 68 1.12 -15.96 -4.41
CA SER A 68 2.49 -15.51 -4.70
C SER A 68 2.64 -15.08 -6.16
N GLN A 69 1.97 -15.78 -7.07
CA GLN A 69 1.94 -15.42 -8.49
C GLN A 69 1.16 -14.13 -8.71
N ILE A 70 -0.02 -13.97 -8.09
CA ILE A 70 -0.80 -12.72 -8.15
C ILE A 70 0.02 -11.54 -7.59
N PHE A 71 0.74 -11.72 -6.47
CA PHE A 71 1.60 -10.69 -5.90
C PHE A 71 2.66 -10.21 -6.91
N LYS A 72 3.37 -11.13 -7.55
CA LYS A 72 4.40 -10.81 -8.56
C LYS A 72 3.80 -10.15 -9.80
N LEU A 73 2.74 -10.73 -10.37
CA LEU A 73 2.09 -10.23 -11.58
C LEU A 73 1.44 -8.85 -11.37
N ALA A 74 0.81 -8.62 -10.21
CA ALA A 74 0.22 -7.33 -9.87
C ALA A 74 1.25 -6.21 -9.73
N ALA A 75 2.49 -6.55 -9.31
CA ALA A 75 3.61 -5.63 -9.23
C ALA A 75 4.43 -5.55 -10.55
N SER A 76 3.95 -6.16 -11.63
CA SER A 76 4.63 -6.24 -12.94
C SER A 76 3.72 -5.78 -14.08
N SER A 77 2.98 -4.71 -13.87
CA SER A 77 2.09 -4.07 -14.85
C SER A 77 1.06 -5.00 -15.52
N THR A 78 0.72 -6.12 -14.86
CA THR A 78 -0.25 -7.07 -15.41
C THR A 78 -1.66 -6.72 -14.98
N SER A 79 -2.58 -6.58 -15.94
CA SER A 79 -3.98 -6.29 -15.65
C SER A 79 -4.70 -7.51 -15.04
N ILE A 80 -5.77 -7.26 -14.26
CA ILE A 80 -6.58 -8.32 -13.62
C ILE A 80 -7.06 -9.35 -14.66
N ARG A 81 -7.51 -8.90 -15.84
CA ARG A 81 -7.95 -9.79 -16.92
C ARG A 81 -6.80 -10.67 -17.43
N ARG A 82 -5.62 -10.08 -17.61
CA ARG A 82 -4.44 -10.81 -18.07
C ARG A 82 -3.96 -11.80 -17.03
N MET A 83 -3.96 -11.42 -15.73
CA MET A 83 -3.66 -12.35 -14.65
C MET A 83 -4.61 -13.55 -14.62
N ALA A 84 -5.91 -13.32 -14.85
CA ALA A 84 -6.91 -14.38 -14.90
C ALA A 84 -6.61 -15.40 -16.01
N ILE A 85 -6.26 -14.93 -17.21
CA ILE A 85 -5.85 -15.77 -18.33
C ILE A 85 -4.58 -16.55 -18.01
N LEU A 86 -3.52 -15.85 -17.52
CA LEU A 86 -2.23 -16.47 -17.24
C LEU A 86 -2.28 -17.53 -16.14
N LEU A 87 -3.22 -17.40 -15.21
CA LEU A 87 -3.35 -18.29 -14.05
C LEU A 87 -4.51 -19.28 -14.18
N GLY A 88 -5.23 -19.29 -15.29
CA GLY A 88 -6.34 -20.20 -15.54
C GLY A 88 -7.49 -20.07 -14.53
N VAL A 89 -7.79 -18.82 -14.05
CA VAL A 89 -8.84 -18.61 -13.05
C VAL A 89 -9.77 -17.48 -13.44
N HIS A 90 -10.95 -17.45 -12.84
CA HIS A 90 -11.89 -16.34 -13.07
C HIS A 90 -11.36 -15.01 -12.54
N ARG A 91 -11.61 -13.92 -13.26
CA ARG A 91 -11.15 -12.55 -12.93
C ARG A 91 -11.56 -12.10 -11.50
N GLU A 92 -12.73 -12.55 -11.04
CA GLU A 92 -13.20 -12.21 -9.69
C GLU A 92 -12.34 -12.87 -8.61
N THR A 93 -11.82 -14.07 -8.84
CA THR A 93 -10.83 -14.71 -7.97
C THR A 93 -9.58 -13.84 -7.82
N ILE A 94 -9.05 -13.30 -8.92
CA ILE A 94 -7.90 -12.38 -8.90
C ILE A 94 -8.25 -11.13 -8.08
N SER A 95 -9.41 -10.53 -8.34
CA SER A 95 -9.91 -9.35 -7.65
C SER A 95 -9.96 -9.55 -6.13
N GLN A 96 -10.62 -10.61 -5.68
CA GLN A 96 -10.73 -10.96 -4.26
C GLN A 96 -9.37 -11.24 -3.60
N ARG A 97 -8.44 -11.84 -4.35
CA ARG A 97 -7.09 -12.08 -3.84
C ARG A 97 -6.30 -10.79 -3.67
N ILE A 98 -6.39 -9.85 -4.60
CA ILE A 98 -5.78 -8.52 -4.47
C ILE A 98 -6.32 -7.81 -3.24
N ASP A 99 -7.65 -7.84 -3.01
CA ASP A 99 -8.29 -7.21 -1.84
C ASP A 99 -7.86 -7.85 -0.50
N ILE A 100 -7.38 -9.11 -0.51
CA ILE A 100 -6.83 -9.79 0.67
C ILE A 100 -5.32 -9.55 0.83
N ILE A 101 -4.57 -9.53 -0.26
CA ILE A 101 -3.11 -9.39 -0.25
C ILE A 101 -2.71 -7.94 0.07
N GLY A 102 -3.40 -6.96 -0.52
CA GLY A 102 -3.09 -5.54 -0.39
C GLY A 102 -2.98 -5.07 1.07
N PRO A 103 -4.02 -5.23 1.91
CA PRO A 103 -3.96 -4.82 3.33
C PRO A 103 -2.81 -5.47 4.11
N LYS A 104 -2.42 -6.69 3.75
CA LYS A 104 -1.28 -7.38 4.39
C LYS A 104 0.06 -6.79 3.96
N CYS A 105 0.19 -6.44 2.69
CA CYS A 105 1.35 -5.71 2.19
C CYS A 105 1.46 -4.35 2.89
N LYS A 106 0.37 -3.61 3.03
CA LYS A 106 0.33 -2.33 3.73
C LYS A 106 0.80 -2.47 5.19
N LYS A 107 0.34 -3.50 5.89
CA LYS A 107 0.78 -3.81 7.25
C LYS A 107 2.26 -4.19 7.33
N LYS A 108 2.79 -4.93 6.34
CA LYS A 108 4.23 -5.25 6.28
C LYS A 108 5.09 -3.99 6.10
N ILE A 109 4.67 -3.03 5.26
CA ILE A 109 5.35 -1.73 5.09
C ILE A 109 5.38 -0.98 6.43
N GLN A 110 4.25 -0.90 7.15
CA GLN A 110 4.19 -0.27 8.46
C GLN A 110 5.14 -0.94 9.48
N THR A 111 5.17 -2.29 9.50
CA THR A 111 6.10 -3.03 10.37
C THR A 111 7.56 -2.83 9.98
N LEU A 112 7.87 -2.70 8.69
CA LEU A 112 9.20 -2.38 8.20
C LEU A 112 9.64 -1.00 8.71
N ASN A 113 8.78 0.01 8.58
CA ASN A 113 9.07 1.36 9.06
C ASN A 113 9.34 1.42 10.57
N GLN A 114 8.67 0.58 11.37
CA GLN A 114 8.91 0.47 12.81
C GLN A 114 10.28 -0.13 13.15
N LYS A 115 10.82 -0.95 12.27
CA LYS A 115 12.09 -1.65 12.48
C LYS A 115 13.28 -0.92 11.86
N TYR A 116 13.05 -0.10 10.85
CA TYR A 116 14.09 0.60 10.11
C TYR A 116 14.35 1.97 10.74
N THR A 117 15.44 2.09 11.48
CA THR A 117 15.82 3.30 12.24
C THR A 117 16.68 4.30 11.46
N GLY A 118 17.18 3.94 10.30
CA GLY A 118 18.10 4.76 9.50
C GLY A 118 17.44 5.84 8.63
N ILE A 119 16.22 6.32 8.96
CA ILE A 119 15.51 7.32 8.17
C ILE A 119 15.81 8.71 8.72
N SER A 120 16.77 9.41 8.13
CA SER A 120 17.08 10.82 8.45
C SER A 120 16.37 11.82 7.54
N ALA A 121 16.07 11.43 6.30
CA ALA A 121 15.43 12.27 5.30
C ALA A 121 14.41 11.53 4.46
N ILE A 122 13.29 12.17 4.18
CA ILE A 122 12.22 11.65 3.32
C ILE A 122 11.89 12.64 2.20
N GLN A 123 11.32 12.10 1.13
CA GLN A 123 10.72 12.90 0.05
C GLN A 123 9.25 12.54 -0.11
N MET A 124 8.42 13.51 -0.45
CA MET A 124 6.99 13.33 -0.66
C MET A 124 6.50 14.11 -1.87
N ASP A 125 5.65 13.46 -2.66
CA ASP A 125 4.91 14.07 -3.76
C ASP A 125 3.59 13.34 -3.98
N GLU A 126 2.67 13.94 -4.75
CA GLU A 126 1.38 13.38 -5.09
C GLU A 126 1.30 12.93 -6.55
N LEU A 127 1.07 11.64 -6.75
CA LEU A 127 0.73 11.10 -8.05
C LEU A 127 -0.77 11.32 -8.31
N HIS A 128 -1.10 12.03 -9.40
CA HIS A 128 -2.48 12.21 -9.82
C HIS A 128 -2.91 11.14 -10.82
N THR A 129 -4.09 10.59 -10.60
CA THR A 129 -4.76 9.62 -11.47
C THR A 129 -6.28 9.85 -11.46
N PHE A 130 -7.08 8.89 -11.89
CA PHE A 130 -8.53 9.06 -11.91
C PHE A 130 -9.26 7.70 -11.74
N GLU A 131 -10.45 7.79 -11.16
CA GLU A 131 -11.39 6.68 -11.05
C GLU A 131 -12.27 6.65 -12.30
N HIS A 132 -12.14 5.60 -13.11
CA HIS A 132 -12.95 5.35 -14.30
C HIS A 132 -12.80 6.42 -15.40
N THR A 133 -12.85 7.69 -15.09
CA THR A 133 -12.81 8.83 -16.02
C THR A 133 -12.01 9.99 -15.44
N LYS A 134 -11.40 10.82 -16.29
CA LYS A 134 -10.70 12.06 -15.90
C LYS A 134 -11.59 13.07 -15.16
N LEU A 135 -12.92 12.91 -15.24
CA LEU A 135 -13.87 13.72 -14.47
C LEU A 135 -13.91 13.34 -12.98
N LYS A 136 -13.30 12.22 -12.61
CA LYS A 136 -13.20 11.70 -11.23
C LYS A 136 -11.74 11.56 -10.81
N PRO A 137 -10.99 12.64 -10.66
CA PRO A 137 -9.57 12.54 -10.32
C PRO A 137 -9.35 12.03 -8.89
N LEU A 138 -8.20 11.38 -8.72
CA LEU A 138 -7.69 10.85 -7.46
C LEU A 138 -6.28 11.41 -7.22
N SER A 139 -5.98 11.72 -5.98
CA SER A 139 -4.64 12.04 -5.51
C SER A 139 -4.08 10.85 -4.73
N VAL A 140 -2.82 10.55 -4.98
CA VAL A 140 -2.06 9.48 -4.33
C VAL A 140 -0.79 10.10 -3.74
N PRO A 141 -0.82 10.64 -2.52
CA PRO A 141 0.40 11.04 -1.83
C PRO A 141 1.27 9.80 -1.55
N VAL A 142 2.56 9.93 -1.85
CA VAL A 142 3.58 8.89 -1.62
C VAL A 142 4.76 9.50 -0.90
N THR A 143 5.29 8.78 0.09
CA THR A 143 6.51 9.17 0.82
C THR A 143 7.57 8.09 0.67
N VAL A 144 8.79 8.51 0.44
CA VAL A 144 9.95 7.62 0.28
C VAL A 144 11.10 8.07 1.16
N CYS A 145 11.93 7.14 1.59
CA CYS A 145 13.24 7.44 2.15
C CYS A 145 14.13 8.04 1.06
N LYS A 146 14.74 9.21 1.32
CA LYS A 146 15.54 9.94 0.33
C LYS A 146 16.76 9.17 -0.15
N THR A 147 17.41 8.46 0.75
CA THR A 147 18.65 7.72 0.46
C THR A 147 18.39 6.38 -0.17
N THR A 148 17.48 5.59 0.38
CA THR A 148 17.24 4.21 -0.04
C THR A 148 16.12 4.03 -1.05
N ARG A 149 15.25 5.04 -1.20
CA ARG A 149 14.01 4.98 -2.00
C ARG A 149 12.98 3.97 -1.49
N LEU A 150 13.11 3.49 -0.25
CA LEU A 150 12.07 2.68 0.38
C LEU A 150 10.76 3.48 0.45
N ILE A 151 9.67 2.90 -0.01
CA ILE A 151 8.34 3.50 0.10
C ILE A 151 7.87 3.33 1.55
N LEU A 152 7.72 4.45 2.25
CA LEU A 152 7.36 4.48 3.67
C LEU A 152 5.86 4.52 3.88
N GLY A 153 5.14 5.14 2.95
CA GLY A 153 3.69 5.23 3.02
C GLY A 153 3.07 5.87 1.78
N PHE A 154 1.77 5.65 1.64
CA PHE A 154 0.95 6.21 0.59
C PHE A 154 -0.52 6.23 1.03
N GLY A 155 -1.33 6.96 0.30
CA GLY A 155 -2.79 6.95 0.46
C GLY A 155 -3.50 7.18 -0.88
N VAL A 156 -4.82 7.01 -0.90
CA VAL A 156 -5.67 7.31 -2.06
C VAL A 156 -6.79 8.24 -1.62
N GLY A 157 -6.83 9.44 -2.17
CA GLY A 157 -7.82 10.46 -1.87
C GLY A 157 -8.61 10.90 -3.09
N HIS A 158 -9.88 11.19 -2.91
CA HIS A 158 -10.69 11.85 -3.93
C HIS A 158 -10.35 13.33 -4.02
N MET A 159 -10.35 13.87 -5.22
CA MET A 159 -10.22 15.30 -5.46
C MET A 159 -11.23 15.78 -6.50
N PRO A 160 -11.65 17.06 -6.45
CA PRO A 160 -12.50 17.61 -7.49
C PRO A 160 -11.74 17.73 -8.80
N ALA A 161 -12.46 17.63 -9.91
CA ALA A 161 -11.88 17.97 -11.20
C ALA A 161 -11.61 19.48 -11.28
N SER A 162 -10.56 19.86 -11.99
CA SER A 162 -10.12 21.25 -12.14
C SER A 162 -10.03 21.67 -13.60
N GLY A 163 -9.87 22.97 -13.83
CA GLY A 163 -9.75 23.54 -15.17
C GLY A 163 -10.98 23.26 -16.04
N LYS A 164 -10.75 23.03 -17.34
CA LYS A 164 -11.80 22.83 -18.36
C LYS A 164 -12.77 21.66 -18.04
N LEU A 165 -12.36 20.71 -17.22
CA LEU A 165 -13.17 19.53 -16.85
C LEU A 165 -14.09 19.78 -15.64
N ALA A 166 -13.90 20.86 -14.89
CA ALA A 166 -14.60 21.12 -13.64
C ALA A 166 -16.14 21.26 -13.84
N LYS A 167 -16.56 22.02 -14.85
CA LYS A 167 -17.99 22.23 -15.19
C LYS A 167 -18.65 20.89 -15.55
N LYS A 168 -18.09 20.17 -16.53
CA LYS A 168 -18.59 18.87 -16.99
C LYS A 168 -18.62 17.81 -15.88
N ALA A 169 -17.64 17.84 -14.98
CA ALA A 169 -17.60 16.92 -13.83
C ALA A 169 -18.74 17.19 -12.84
N ARG A 170 -19.02 18.46 -12.53
CA ARG A 170 -20.12 18.85 -11.64
C ARG A 170 -21.50 18.52 -12.23
N GLU A 171 -21.69 18.78 -13.51
CA GLU A 171 -22.92 18.44 -14.23
C GLU A 171 -23.21 16.94 -14.17
N LYS A 172 -22.19 16.11 -14.48
CA LYS A 172 -22.36 14.66 -14.59
C LYS A 172 -22.34 13.91 -13.24
N TYR A 173 -21.50 14.34 -12.29
CA TYR A 173 -21.24 13.60 -11.05
C TYR A 173 -21.52 14.40 -9.78
N LYS A 174 -22.12 15.59 -9.92
CA LYS A 174 -22.42 16.52 -8.81
C LYS A 174 -21.17 16.84 -7.97
N ASN A 175 -21.37 17.23 -6.72
CA ASN A 175 -20.26 17.54 -5.81
C ASN A 175 -19.68 16.25 -5.23
N ARG A 176 -18.49 15.88 -5.67
CA ARG A 176 -17.77 14.75 -5.11
C ARG A 176 -16.99 15.15 -3.85
N PRO A 177 -16.86 14.23 -2.86
CA PRO A 177 -16.08 14.52 -1.67
C PRO A 177 -14.61 14.80 -2.03
N ASN A 178 -14.02 15.81 -1.38
CA ASN A 178 -12.60 16.09 -1.47
C ASN A 178 -11.90 15.55 -0.22
N THR A 179 -11.30 14.37 -0.34
CA THR A 179 -10.57 13.72 0.77
C THR A 179 -9.07 13.87 0.67
N ARG A 180 -8.53 14.63 -0.30
CA ARG A 180 -7.10 14.82 -0.55
C ARG A 180 -6.35 15.24 0.73
N LYS A 181 -6.82 16.29 1.41
CA LYS A 181 -6.18 16.77 2.66
C LYS A 181 -6.27 15.74 3.79
N ALA A 182 -7.43 15.12 3.97
CA ALA A 182 -7.62 14.10 5.00
C ALA A 182 -6.71 12.88 4.79
N THR A 183 -6.56 12.44 3.53
CA THR A 183 -5.65 11.35 3.16
C THR A 183 -4.20 11.70 3.49
N LEU A 184 -3.77 12.91 3.20
CA LEU A 184 -2.42 13.37 3.53
C LEU A 184 -2.21 13.47 5.05
N GLN A 185 -3.18 14.01 5.79
CA GLN A 185 -3.14 14.05 7.25
C GLN A 185 -3.03 12.65 7.86
N GLN A 186 -3.82 11.69 7.36
CA GLN A 186 -3.75 10.31 7.83
C GLN A 186 -2.39 9.66 7.54
N LEU A 187 -1.81 9.93 6.37
CA LEU A 187 -0.47 9.47 6.01
C LEU A 187 0.58 10.01 6.99
N PHE A 188 0.63 11.33 7.23
CA PHE A 188 1.58 11.93 8.16
C PHE A 188 1.34 11.52 9.62
N LYS A 189 0.08 11.34 10.04
CA LYS A 189 -0.26 10.78 11.36
C LYS A 189 0.30 9.36 11.56
N GLN A 190 0.33 8.55 10.50
CA GLN A 190 0.93 7.21 10.55
C GLN A 190 2.47 7.29 10.56
N LEU A 191 3.06 8.13 9.72
CA LEU A 191 4.52 8.32 9.63
C LEU A 191 5.12 8.90 10.91
N ALA A 192 4.45 9.82 11.57
CA ALA A 192 4.88 10.40 12.85
C ALA A 192 5.08 9.37 13.98
N ARG A 193 4.51 8.17 13.85
CA ARG A 193 4.71 7.07 14.81
C ARG A 193 6.01 6.30 14.60
N THR A 194 6.68 6.50 13.48
CA THR A 194 7.82 5.69 13.06
C THR A 194 9.02 6.51 12.60
N LEU A 195 8.82 7.76 12.20
CA LEU A 195 9.89 8.67 11.81
C LEU A 195 10.48 9.37 13.03
N PRO A 196 11.78 9.72 13.00
CA PRO A 196 12.38 10.56 14.03
C PRO A 196 11.74 11.96 14.00
N PRO A 197 11.60 12.63 15.16
CA PRO A 197 10.97 13.95 15.24
C PRO A 197 11.63 15.01 14.35
N ALA A 198 12.96 15.03 14.29
CA ALA A 198 13.77 15.98 13.52
C ALA A 198 14.08 15.52 12.08
N VAL A 199 13.19 14.75 11.45
CA VAL A 199 13.37 14.25 10.09
C VAL A 199 13.40 15.39 9.07
N HIS A 200 14.28 15.29 8.05
CA HIS A 200 14.27 16.20 6.92
C HIS A 200 13.22 15.76 5.89
N ILE A 201 12.40 16.71 5.43
CA ILE A 201 11.32 16.45 4.47
C ILE A 201 11.47 17.36 3.26
N ASP A 202 11.71 16.76 2.09
CA ASP A 202 11.74 17.48 0.82
C ASP A 202 10.39 17.26 0.08
N THR A 203 9.78 18.36 -0.39
CA THR A 203 8.53 18.30 -1.17
C THR A 203 8.55 19.33 -2.31
N ASP A 204 7.58 19.23 -3.21
CA ASP A 204 7.28 20.33 -4.12
C ASP A 204 6.71 21.55 -3.36
N ALA A 205 6.54 22.68 -4.05
CA ALA A 205 6.09 23.95 -3.48
C ALA A 205 4.56 24.02 -3.22
N CYS A 206 3.90 22.89 -2.95
CA CYS A 206 2.47 22.88 -2.68
C CYS A 206 2.17 23.48 -1.28
N THR A 207 1.34 24.53 -1.26
CA THR A 207 1.12 25.40 -0.09
C THR A 207 0.52 24.67 1.13
N TYR A 208 -0.32 23.66 0.93
CA TYR A 208 -0.99 22.97 2.05
C TYR A 208 -0.12 21.89 2.71
N TYR A 209 0.98 21.45 2.11
CA TYR A 209 1.89 20.46 2.70
C TYR A 209 2.49 20.97 4.01
N LYS A 210 2.98 22.20 4.01
CA LYS A 210 3.57 22.84 5.19
C LYS A 210 2.68 22.75 6.43
N ARG A 211 1.36 23.05 6.25
CA ARG A 211 0.39 22.98 7.36
C ARG A 211 0.19 21.56 7.89
N VAL A 212 0.10 20.57 7.01
CA VAL A 212 -0.09 19.17 7.40
C VAL A 212 1.16 18.61 8.07
N ILE A 213 2.33 18.87 7.51
CA ILE A 213 3.62 18.40 8.04
C ILE A 213 3.85 18.99 9.45
N ARG A 214 3.74 20.29 9.62
CA ARG A 214 3.92 20.95 10.93
C ARG A 214 2.96 20.46 12.01
N ARG A 215 1.74 20.06 11.62
CA ARG A 215 0.76 19.52 12.57
C ARG A 215 1.18 18.16 13.16
N HIS A 216 1.82 17.31 12.37
CA HIS A 216 2.13 15.92 12.75
C HIS A 216 3.61 15.70 13.09
N LEU A 217 4.49 16.51 12.52
CA LEU A 217 5.94 16.48 12.71
C LEU A 217 6.45 17.92 12.94
N PRO A 218 6.17 18.53 14.08
CA PRO A 218 6.48 19.94 14.33
C PRO A 218 7.99 20.25 14.34
N GLN A 219 8.82 19.28 14.69
CA GLN A 219 10.29 19.41 14.73
C GLN A 219 10.97 19.07 13.40
N ALA A 220 10.21 18.59 12.39
CA ALA A 220 10.77 18.26 11.10
C ALA A 220 11.25 19.50 10.34
N THR A 221 12.40 19.37 9.67
CA THR A 221 12.93 20.40 8.77
C THR A 221 12.29 20.22 7.40
N LEU A 222 11.46 21.18 6.97
CA LEU A 222 10.78 21.15 5.67
C LEU A 222 11.53 22.00 4.64
N ARG A 223 11.93 21.38 3.53
CA ARG A 223 12.43 22.07 2.34
C ARG A 223 11.43 21.89 1.19
N GLN A 224 10.96 23.00 0.64
CA GLN A 224 10.08 23.01 -0.52
C GLN A 224 10.82 23.51 -1.75
N THR A 225 10.79 22.73 -2.84
CA THR A 225 11.48 23.06 -4.10
C THR A 225 10.45 23.26 -5.20
N LYS A 226 10.51 24.40 -5.89
CA LYS A 226 9.68 24.62 -7.07
C LYS A 226 10.20 23.73 -8.20
N GLY A 227 9.35 22.83 -8.69
CA GLY A 227 9.69 21.94 -9.79
C GLY A 227 9.95 22.73 -11.07
N LEU A 228 11.10 22.48 -11.71
CA LEU A 228 11.37 23.00 -13.04
C LEU A 228 10.67 22.11 -14.08
N LYS A 229 10.01 22.76 -15.05
CA LYS A 229 9.40 22.04 -16.16
C LYS A 229 10.52 21.54 -17.10
N SER A 230 10.43 20.28 -17.49
CA SER A 230 11.25 19.75 -18.58
C SER A 230 10.75 20.28 -19.92
N CYS A 231 11.66 20.55 -20.85
CA CYS A 231 11.31 20.90 -22.22
C CYS A 231 10.63 19.75 -22.97
N THR A 232 10.91 18.50 -22.57
CA THR A 232 10.29 17.28 -23.11
C THR A 232 9.72 16.44 -21.97
N VAL A 233 8.46 16.04 -22.11
CA VAL A 233 7.75 15.25 -21.07
C VAL A 233 8.40 13.89 -20.92
N GLY A 234 8.81 13.55 -19.68
CA GLY A 234 9.32 12.24 -19.31
C GLY A 234 10.82 12.05 -19.39
N GLN A 235 11.57 13.06 -19.84
CA GLN A 235 13.03 12.99 -20.01
C GLN A 235 13.73 13.85 -18.95
N GLY A 236 14.27 13.19 -17.90
CA GLY A 236 14.92 13.87 -16.78
C GLY A 236 16.18 14.65 -17.19
N GLU A 237 16.92 14.15 -18.15
CA GLU A 237 18.13 14.76 -18.72
C GLU A 237 17.87 16.09 -19.41
N LEU A 238 16.66 16.27 -19.93
CA LEU A 238 16.24 17.50 -20.64
C LEU A 238 15.63 18.54 -19.70
N LYS A 239 15.75 18.38 -18.38
CA LYS A 239 15.40 19.42 -17.43
C LYS A 239 16.42 20.55 -17.51
N ALA A 240 15.95 21.79 -17.31
CA ALA A 240 16.79 22.98 -17.34
C ALA A 240 17.89 23.00 -16.24
N SER A 241 17.79 22.14 -15.22
CA SER A 241 18.82 21.94 -14.19
C SER A 241 19.41 20.55 -14.28
N SER A 242 20.72 20.43 -14.12
CA SER A 242 21.47 19.16 -14.09
C SER A 242 21.13 18.28 -12.89
N TRP A 243 20.52 18.84 -11.82
CA TRP A 243 20.22 18.14 -10.58
C TRP A 243 18.73 18.18 -10.23
N ASP A 244 18.12 17.01 -10.03
CA ASP A 244 16.75 16.88 -9.54
C ASP A 244 16.77 16.67 -8.01
N SER A 245 16.49 17.74 -7.24
CA SER A 245 16.45 17.68 -5.78
C SER A 245 15.38 16.70 -5.23
N LEU A 246 14.39 16.33 -6.04
CA LEU A 246 13.32 15.37 -5.72
C LEU A 246 13.48 14.05 -6.49
N PHE A 247 14.71 13.70 -6.90
CA PHE A 247 14.98 12.52 -7.73
C PHE A 247 14.40 11.24 -7.14
N SER A 248 14.59 10.97 -5.83
CA SER A 248 14.16 9.70 -5.22
C SER A 248 12.66 9.50 -5.30
N ILE A 249 11.86 10.54 -5.04
CA ILE A 249 10.40 10.45 -5.17
C ILE A 249 9.97 10.41 -6.63
N ASN A 250 10.54 11.25 -7.51
CA ASN A 250 10.20 11.29 -8.93
C ASN A 250 10.46 9.96 -9.62
N HIS A 251 11.63 9.36 -9.37
CA HIS A 251 11.97 8.03 -9.86
C HIS A 251 11.01 6.96 -9.33
N THR A 252 10.69 6.99 -8.03
CA THR A 252 9.76 6.00 -7.44
C THR A 252 8.35 6.13 -8.00
N LEU A 253 7.86 7.37 -8.21
CA LEU A 253 6.55 7.59 -8.86
C LEU A 253 6.55 7.10 -10.32
N ALA A 254 7.66 7.26 -11.04
CA ALA A 254 7.81 6.70 -12.39
C ALA A 254 7.75 5.17 -12.35
N CYS A 255 8.47 4.51 -11.44
CA CYS A 255 8.41 3.08 -11.23
C CYS A 255 6.99 2.58 -10.87
N LEU A 256 6.26 3.30 -10.02
CA LEU A 256 4.87 2.95 -9.69
C LEU A 256 3.95 3.05 -10.91
N ARG A 257 4.14 4.06 -11.78
CA ARG A 257 3.37 4.19 -13.03
C ARG A 257 3.67 3.06 -14.01
N ASP A 258 4.93 2.64 -14.07
CA ASP A 258 5.35 1.54 -14.94
C ASP A 258 4.87 0.17 -14.42
N ASN A 259 4.97 -0.06 -13.13
CA ASN A 259 4.66 -1.35 -12.50
C ASN A 259 3.17 -1.56 -12.17
N ILE A 260 2.33 -0.53 -12.18
CA ILE A 260 0.89 -0.64 -11.93
C ILE A 260 0.13 -0.22 -13.18
N LYS A 261 -0.39 -1.18 -13.91
CA LYS A 261 -1.02 -0.97 -15.23
C LYS A 261 -2.04 0.19 -15.28
N CYS A 262 -2.85 0.35 -14.25
CA CYS A 262 -3.86 1.40 -14.21
C CYS A 262 -3.30 2.79 -13.85
N LEU A 263 -2.02 2.92 -13.52
CA LEU A 263 -1.33 4.19 -13.30
C LEU A 263 -0.52 4.67 -14.50
N ALA A 264 -0.36 3.83 -15.52
CA ALA A 264 0.32 4.22 -16.74
C ALA A 264 -0.37 5.44 -17.39
N ARG A 265 0.41 6.42 -17.88
CA ARG A 265 -0.11 7.69 -18.41
C ARG A 265 -1.07 7.50 -19.59
N ARG A 266 -0.81 6.49 -20.44
CA ARG A 266 -1.67 6.11 -21.57
C ARG A 266 -2.08 4.66 -21.40
N THR A 267 -3.29 4.42 -20.89
CA THR A 267 -3.82 3.06 -20.67
C THR A 267 -5.33 3.03 -20.79
N TRP A 268 -5.86 1.95 -21.34
CA TRP A 268 -7.28 1.58 -21.28
C TRP A 268 -7.67 0.95 -19.93
N CYS A 269 -6.65 0.60 -19.12
CA CYS A 269 -6.84 -0.01 -17.81
C CYS A 269 -7.10 1.07 -16.77
N THR A 270 -8.36 1.42 -16.55
CA THR A 270 -8.74 2.45 -15.58
C THR A 270 -9.06 1.85 -14.21
N ILE A 271 -8.80 2.63 -13.17
CA ILE A 271 -9.18 2.31 -11.80
C ILE A 271 -10.71 2.35 -11.71
N LYS A 272 -11.32 1.28 -11.19
CA LYS A 272 -12.78 1.20 -10.99
C LYS A 272 -13.17 1.46 -9.54
N ARG A 273 -12.27 1.17 -8.60
CA ARG A 273 -12.46 1.25 -7.15
C ARG A 273 -11.20 1.83 -6.51
N PRO A 274 -11.28 2.94 -5.76
CA PRO A 274 -10.12 3.54 -5.08
C PRO A 274 -9.47 2.62 -4.04
N ASP A 275 -10.25 1.80 -3.32
CA ASP A 275 -9.74 0.81 -2.37
C ASP A 275 -8.92 -0.29 -3.04
N ARG A 276 -9.25 -0.65 -4.30
CA ARG A 276 -8.43 -1.57 -5.08
C ARG A 276 -7.13 -0.93 -5.56
N LEU A 277 -7.14 0.37 -5.86
CA LEU A 277 -5.91 1.09 -6.12
C LEU A 277 -5.01 1.09 -4.89
N ASP A 278 -5.55 1.33 -3.69
CA ASP A 278 -4.79 1.25 -2.43
C ASP A 278 -4.16 -0.14 -2.25
N SER A 279 -4.89 -1.21 -2.57
CA SER A 279 -4.39 -2.59 -2.52
C SER A 279 -3.28 -2.86 -3.55
N LEU A 280 -3.41 -2.36 -4.79
CA LEU A 280 -2.38 -2.50 -5.83
C LEU A 280 -1.12 -1.69 -5.48
N LEU A 281 -1.28 -0.49 -4.96
CA LEU A 281 -0.18 0.32 -4.44
C LEU A 281 0.56 -0.39 -3.30
N ALA A 282 -0.18 -1.00 -2.38
CA ALA A 282 0.41 -1.77 -1.29
C ALA A 282 1.25 -2.96 -1.79
N ILE A 283 0.74 -3.68 -2.79
CA ILE A 283 1.44 -4.82 -3.41
C ILE A 283 2.71 -4.34 -4.12
N ALA A 284 2.60 -3.32 -4.96
CA ALA A 284 3.74 -2.78 -5.71
C ALA A 284 4.79 -2.16 -4.78
N SER A 285 4.37 -1.42 -3.75
CA SER A 285 5.27 -0.83 -2.76
C SER A 285 6.01 -1.90 -1.94
N GLN A 286 5.32 -2.95 -1.52
CA GLN A 286 5.96 -4.06 -0.82
C GLN A 286 6.97 -4.78 -1.70
N PHE A 287 6.63 -5.04 -2.97
CA PHE A 287 7.54 -5.66 -3.94
C PHE A 287 8.78 -4.79 -4.20
N HIS A 288 8.58 -3.46 -4.36
CA HIS A 288 9.66 -2.49 -4.51
C HIS A 288 10.59 -2.49 -3.30
N ASN A 289 10.04 -2.43 -2.09
CA ASN A 289 10.81 -2.46 -0.86
C ASN A 289 11.57 -3.77 -0.67
N GLU A 290 10.97 -4.92 -0.95
CA GLU A 290 11.67 -6.22 -0.91
C GLU A 290 12.85 -6.28 -1.88
N LYS A 291 12.74 -5.65 -3.06
CA LYS A 291 13.81 -5.59 -4.06
C LYS A 291 14.98 -4.70 -3.60
N ILE A 292 14.67 -3.57 -2.93
CA ILE A 292 15.68 -2.67 -2.36
C ILE A 292 16.41 -3.36 -1.20
N LEU A 293 15.66 -3.91 -0.24
CA LEU A 293 16.24 -4.56 0.94
C LEU A 293 17.16 -5.73 0.61
N LYS A 294 16.91 -6.46 -0.48
CA LYS A 294 17.80 -7.52 -0.96
C LYS A 294 19.14 -7.02 -1.48
N LYS A 295 19.22 -5.73 -1.84
CA LYS A 295 20.44 -5.09 -2.36
C LYS A 295 21.23 -4.32 -1.30
N MET A 296 20.64 -4.11 -0.13
CA MET A 296 21.31 -3.46 0.98
C MET A 296 22.29 -4.46 1.63
N PRO A 297 23.52 -4.06 1.90
CA PRO A 297 24.41 -4.88 2.71
C PRO A 297 23.78 -5.10 4.09
N ILE A 298 23.86 -6.34 4.56
CA ILE A 298 23.42 -6.74 5.92
C ILE A 298 24.42 -6.20 6.94
#